data_46c5aa2fe9cf52a3503913b5708a22b0
#
_entry.id   46c5aa2fe9cf52a3503913b5708a22b0
#
_cell.length_a   1.000
_cell.length_b   1.000
_cell.length_c   1.000
_cell.angle_alpha   90.00
_cell.angle_beta   90.00
_cell.angle_gamma   90.00
#
_symmetry.space_group_name_H-M   'P 1'
#
loop_
_entity.id
_entity.type
_entity.pdbx_description
1 polymer ?
#
loop_
_entity_poly.entity_id
_entity_poly.type
_entity_poly.pdbx_seq_one_letter_code
_entity_poly.pdbx_strand_id
1 'polypeptide(L)'
;QAVLETGWGKSRFAKQANNLFGIRTFSTEVPHLLASGIEDWPGWGVRKFKTKCASVREYIRLLNEHPAYSDFRKLRADMLSRNQNLDALRLIKTLDKFSETPDYDERTTRMILKVREMEEKLLTKQ
;
A
#
# COMPACT_ATOMS: atom_id res chain seq x y z
N GLN A 1 4.36 1.27 3.24
CA GLN A 1 3.21 0.36 3.05
C GLN A 1 3.63 -0.96 2.38
N ALA A 2 4.27 -0.94 1.22
CA ALA A 2 4.64 -2.17 0.51
C ALA A 2 5.42 -3.17 1.39
N VAL A 3 6.35 -2.71 2.21
CA VAL A 3 7.11 -3.55 3.13
C VAL A 3 6.19 -4.23 4.15
N LEU A 4 5.26 -3.48 4.74
CA LEU A 4 4.30 -4.01 5.72
C LEU A 4 3.33 -5.01 5.07
N GLU A 5 2.76 -4.65 3.92
CA GLU A 5 1.77 -5.45 3.22
C GLU A 5 2.33 -6.79 2.70
N THR A 6 3.60 -6.81 2.35
CA THR A 6 4.24 -7.99 1.73
C THR A 6 5.16 -8.77 2.67
N GLY A 7 5.29 -8.37 3.93
CA GLY A 7 6.28 -8.97 4.82
C GLY A 7 7.69 -8.92 4.21
N TRP A 8 8.18 -7.73 3.85
CA TRP A 8 9.47 -7.52 3.18
C TRP A 8 9.57 -8.18 1.79
N GLY A 9 8.48 -8.22 1.06
CA GLY A 9 8.41 -8.80 -0.28
C GLY A 9 8.37 -10.33 -0.32
N LYS A 10 8.18 -10.98 0.82
CA LYS A 10 8.22 -12.46 0.93
C LYS A 10 6.87 -13.13 0.78
N SER A 11 5.76 -12.37 0.81
CA SER A 11 4.43 -12.95 0.74
C SER A 11 4.14 -13.65 -0.60
N ARG A 12 3.21 -14.60 -0.59
CA ARG A 12 2.74 -15.29 -1.79
C ARG A 12 2.21 -14.31 -2.84
N PHE A 13 1.45 -13.31 -2.42
CA PHE A 13 0.89 -12.33 -3.35
C PHE A 13 1.95 -11.43 -3.98
N ALA A 14 3.00 -11.06 -3.24
CA ALA A 14 4.13 -10.33 -3.81
C ALA A 14 4.90 -11.15 -4.83
N LYS A 15 5.12 -12.44 -4.56
CA LYS A 15 5.88 -13.34 -5.43
C LYS A 15 5.09 -13.85 -6.63
N GLN A 16 3.84 -14.27 -6.43
CA GLN A 16 3.03 -14.92 -7.46
C GLN A 16 2.11 -13.97 -8.21
N ALA A 17 1.70 -12.88 -7.58
CA ALA A 17 0.79 -11.90 -8.17
C ALA A 17 1.46 -10.56 -8.50
N ASN A 18 2.73 -10.35 -8.16
CA ASN A 18 3.42 -9.07 -8.27
C ASN A 18 2.65 -7.92 -7.59
N ASN A 19 1.85 -8.23 -6.59
CA ASN A 19 0.98 -7.29 -5.91
C ASN A 19 1.59 -6.90 -4.56
N LEU A 20 2.07 -5.66 -4.46
CA LEU A 20 2.79 -5.17 -3.29
C LEU A 20 1.89 -4.51 -2.24
N PHE A 21 0.60 -4.33 -2.53
CA PHE A 21 -0.31 -3.55 -1.69
C PHE A 21 -1.61 -4.27 -1.32
N GLY A 22 -1.74 -5.53 -1.72
CA GLY A 22 -2.98 -6.27 -1.47
C GLY A 22 -4.18 -5.74 -2.27
N ILE A 23 -3.94 -5.14 -3.42
CA ILE A 23 -5.00 -4.57 -4.27
C ILE A 23 -5.95 -5.69 -4.71
N ARG A 24 -7.25 -5.48 -4.48
CA ARG A 24 -8.29 -6.45 -4.79
C ARG A 24 -8.93 -6.18 -6.15
N THR A 25 -9.48 -7.23 -6.75
CA THR A 25 -10.45 -7.13 -7.83
C THR A 25 -11.77 -7.76 -7.40
N PHE A 26 -12.87 -7.20 -7.89
CA PHE A 26 -14.23 -7.71 -7.67
C PHE A 26 -14.83 -8.33 -8.94
N SER A 27 -13.99 -8.49 -9.97
CA SER A 27 -14.34 -9.14 -11.23
C SER A 27 -13.54 -10.43 -11.41
N THR A 28 -14.24 -11.52 -11.72
CA THR A 28 -13.62 -12.81 -12.05
C THR A 28 -12.83 -12.77 -13.35
N GLU A 29 -13.10 -11.81 -14.23
CA GLU A 29 -12.42 -11.66 -15.52
C GLU A 29 -11.02 -11.04 -15.40
N VAL A 30 -10.75 -10.32 -14.31
CA VAL A 30 -9.44 -9.77 -14.02
C VAL A 30 -8.55 -10.87 -13.43
N PRO A 31 -7.31 -11.06 -13.92
CA PRO A 31 -6.38 -12.03 -13.34
C PRO A 31 -6.19 -11.80 -11.84
N HIS A 32 -6.33 -12.88 -11.06
CA HIS A 32 -6.31 -12.80 -9.60
C HIS A 32 -5.83 -14.10 -8.96
N LEU A 33 -5.51 -14.03 -7.67
CA LEU A 33 -5.31 -15.17 -6.78
C LEU A 33 -6.36 -15.11 -5.67
N LEU A 34 -6.84 -16.26 -5.25
CA LEU A 34 -7.67 -16.37 -4.05
C LEU A 34 -6.78 -16.48 -2.80
N ALA A 35 -7.33 -16.09 -1.65
CA ALA A 35 -6.67 -16.31 -0.38
C ALA A 35 -6.48 -17.80 -0.10
N SER A 36 -5.45 -18.15 0.68
CA SER A 36 -5.16 -19.55 1.00
C SER A 36 -6.36 -20.23 1.67
N GLY A 37 -6.68 -21.44 1.22
CA GLY A 37 -7.81 -22.22 1.73
C GLY A 37 -9.17 -21.85 1.16
N ILE A 38 -9.24 -20.86 0.27
CA ILE A 38 -10.48 -20.48 -0.43
C ILE A 38 -10.40 -21.05 -1.85
N GLU A 39 -11.35 -21.91 -2.19
CA GLU A 39 -11.44 -22.57 -3.51
C GLU A 39 -12.45 -21.89 -4.43
N ASP A 40 -13.56 -21.42 -3.86
CA ASP A 40 -14.63 -20.77 -4.61
C ASP A 40 -14.55 -19.26 -4.52
N TRP A 41 -14.98 -18.58 -5.57
CA TRP A 41 -14.99 -17.12 -5.65
C TRP A 41 -15.84 -16.50 -4.52
N PRO A 42 -15.20 -15.76 -3.55
CA PRO A 42 -15.92 -15.19 -2.42
C PRO A 42 -16.49 -13.79 -2.70
N GLY A 43 -16.48 -13.34 -3.96
CA GLY A 43 -16.84 -11.98 -4.36
C GLY A 43 -15.66 -11.03 -4.57
N TRP A 44 -14.44 -11.48 -4.27
CA TRP A 44 -13.21 -10.71 -4.49
C TRP A 44 -12.00 -11.63 -4.60
N GLY A 45 -10.94 -11.12 -5.20
CA GLY A 45 -9.64 -11.79 -5.25
C GLY A 45 -8.50 -10.78 -5.16
N VAL A 46 -7.29 -11.24 -4.92
CA VAL A 46 -6.09 -10.42 -4.96
C VAL A 46 -5.63 -10.30 -6.40
N ARG A 47 -5.63 -9.09 -6.93
CA ARG A 47 -5.31 -8.82 -8.34
C ARG A 47 -3.89 -9.24 -8.69
N LYS A 48 -3.71 -9.94 -9.82
CA LYS A 48 -2.40 -10.24 -10.41
C LYS A 48 -1.97 -9.13 -11.33
N PHE A 49 -0.70 -8.76 -11.23
CA PHE A 49 -0.07 -7.80 -12.13
C PHE A 49 1.05 -8.47 -12.93
N LYS A 50 1.34 -7.95 -14.11
CA LYS A 50 2.45 -8.45 -14.94
C LYS A 50 3.81 -8.18 -14.31
N THR A 51 3.95 -7.06 -13.59
CA THR A 51 5.17 -6.65 -12.90
C THR A 51 4.83 -6.02 -11.54
N LYS A 52 5.81 -5.95 -10.66
CA LYS A 52 5.69 -5.22 -9.39
C LYS A 52 5.47 -3.72 -9.62
N CYS A 53 6.14 -3.15 -10.63
CA CYS A 53 5.94 -1.75 -11.01
C CYS A 53 4.50 -1.46 -11.45
N ALA A 54 3.83 -2.40 -12.10
CA ALA A 54 2.42 -2.25 -12.46
C ALA A 54 1.53 -2.13 -11.22
N SER A 55 1.80 -2.88 -10.15
CA SER A 55 1.07 -2.75 -8.89
C SER A 55 1.33 -1.40 -8.21
N VAL A 56 2.55 -0.87 -8.28
CA VAL A 56 2.88 0.46 -7.76
C VAL A 56 2.11 1.55 -8.52
N ARG A 57 2.06 1.46 -9.85
CA ARG A 57 1.28 2.41 -10.67
C ARG A 57 -0.20 2.40 -10.32
N GLU A 58 -0.78 1.23 -10.16
CA GLU A 58 -2.19 1.11 -9.77
C GLU A 58 -2.45 1.67 -8.37
N TYR A 59 -1.55 1.43 -7.42
CA TYR A 59 -1.63 2.01 -6.09
C TYR A 59 -1.62 3.55 -6.13
N ILE A 60 -0.71 4.14 -6.91
CA ILE A 60 -0.65 5.60 -7.09
C ILE A 60 -1.94 6.12 -7.74
N ARG A 61 -2.47 5.42 -8.73
CA ARG A 61 -3.73 5.77 -9.36
C ARG A 61 -4.88 5.76 -8.36
N LEU A 62 -4.99 4.73 -7.52
CA LEU A 62 -6.01 4.62 -6.49
C LEU A 62 -5.94 5.79 -5.50
N LEU A 63 -4.75 6.15 -5.01
CA LEU A 63 -4.58 7.29 -4.12
C LEU A 63 -5.03 8.61 -4.76
N ASN A 64 -4.80 8.77 -6.06
CA ASN A 64 -5.13 9.99 -6.79
C ASN A 64 -6.58 10.07 -7.25
N GLU A 65 -7.28 8.97 -7.40
CA GLU A 65 -8.60 8.94 -8.06
C GLU A 65 -9.70 8.32 -7.21
N HIS A 66 -9.40 7.34 -6.36
CA HIS A 66 -10.43 6.60 -5.64
C HIS A 66 -11.09 7.46 -4.55
N PRO A 67 -12.45 7.47 -4.45
CA PRO A 67 -13.17 8.28 -3.46
C PRO A 67 -12.78 8.02 -2.00
N ALA A 68 -12.40 6.79 -1.66
CA ALA A 68 -11.97 6.43 -0.31
C ALA A 68 -10.73 7.20 0.18
N TYR A 69 -9.95 7.76 -0.74
CA TYR A 69 -8.71 8.48 -0.44
C TYR A 69 -8.80 10.00 -0.63
N SER A 70 -10.01 10.54 -0.62
CA SER A 70 -10.22 12.00 -0.75
C SER A 70 -9.58 12.78 0.40
N ASP A 71 -9.62 12.28 1.63
CA ASP A 71 -9.00 12.95 2.79
C ASP A 71 -7.47 12.97 2.67
N PHE A 72 -6.88 11.88 2.17
CA PHE A 72 -5.46 11.83 1.84
C PHE A 72 -5.08 12.93 0.85
N ARG A 73 -5.84 13.09 -0.24
CA ARG A 73 -5.57 14.12 -1.26
C ARG A 73 -5.74 15.53 -0.73
N LYS A 74 -6.74 15.77 0.11
CA LYS A 74 -6.97 17.08 0.74
C LYS A 74 -5.81 17.47 1.66
N LEU A 75 -5.36 16.56 2.51
CA LEU A 75 -4.23 16.81 3.40
C LEU A 75 -2.94 17.04 2.62
N ARG A 76 -2.68 16.22 1.60
CA ARG A 76 -1.53 16.40 0.70
C ARG A 76 -1.54 17.77 0.02
N ALA A 77 -2.67 18.18 -0.53
CA ALA A 77 -2.83 19.50 -1.17
C ALA A 77 -2.64 20.64 -0.17
N ASP A 78 -3.15 20.52 1.05
CA ASP A 78 -2.97 21.52 2.10
C ASP A 78 -1.48 21.69 2.45
N MET A 79 -0.76 20.60 2.65
CA MET A 79 0.68 20.66 2.92
C MET A 79 1.45 21.35 1.79
N LEU A 80 1.16 21.01 0.54
CA LEU A 80 1.81 21.61 -0.63
C LEU A 80 1.47 23.10 -0.78
N SER A 81 0.21 23.51 -0.52
CA SER A 81 -0.21 24.90 -0.63
C SER A 81 0.46 25.80 0.41
N ARG A 82 0.86 25.25 1.54
CA ARG A 82 1.58 25.96 2.62
C ARG A 82 3.10 25.89 2.48
N ASN A 83 3.62 25.43 1.34
CA ASN A 83 5.06 25.18 1.11
C ASN A 83 5.69 24.26 2.17
N GLN A 84 4.92 23.35 2.74
CA GLN A 84 5.40 22.36 3.69
C GLN A 84 5.89 21.12 2.95
N ASN A 85 6.89 20.44 3.52
CA ASN A 85 7.25 19.11 3.06
C ASN A 85 6.13 18.12 3.33
N LEU A 86 5.93 17.15 2.44
CA LEU A 86 4.99 16.08 2.65
C LEU A 86 5.40 15.26 3.88
N ASP A 87 4.49 15.12 4.82
CA ASP A 87 4.69 14.36 6.06
C ASP A 87 3.97 13.01 5.96
N ALA A 88 4.74 11.95 5.71
CA ALA A 88 4.20 10.60 5.58
C ALA A 88 3.49 10.11 6.85
N LEU A 89 3.95 10.54 8.03
CA LEU A 89 3.35 10.13 9.31
C LEU A 89 1.96 10.74 9.54
N ARG A 90 1.74 11.95 9.03
CA ARG A 90 0.41 12.58 9.03
C ARG A 90 -0.48 12.01 7.94
N LEU A 91 0.06 11.81 6.75
CA LEU A 91 -0.68 11.30 5.59
C LEU A 91 -1.19 9.88 5.82
N ILE A 92 -0.41 9.01 6.47
CA ILE A 92 -0.83 7.62 6.72
C ILE A 92 -2.09 7.52 7.58
N LYS A 93 -2.34 8.47 8.45
CA LYS A 93 -3.56 8.51 9.28
C LYS A 93 -4.84 8.70 8.47
N THR A 94 -4.73 9.22 7.26
CA THR A 94 -5.87 9.39 6.34
C THR A 94 -6.16 8.14 5.50
N LEU A 95 -5.34 7.10 5.60
CA LEU A 95 -5.47 5.84 4.86
C LEU A 95 -6.11 4.72 5.69
N ASP A 96 -6.98 5.07 6.61
CA ASP A 96 -7.71 4.14 7.49
C ASP A 96 -8.54 3.12 6.71
N LYS A 97 -9.03 3.50 5.52
CA LYS A 97 -9.81 2.63 4.64
C LYS A 97 -8.96 1.71 3.74
N PHE A 98 -7.63 1.85 3.79
CA PHE A 98 -6.74 1.04 2.97
C PHE A 98 -6.67 -0.42 3.44
N SER A 99 -6.76 -0.65 4.75
CA SER A 99 -6.68 -1.97 5.35
C SER A 99 -7.73 -2.14 6.44
N GLU A 100 -8.26 -3.35 6.56
CA GLU A 100 -9.15 -3.75 7.66
C GLU A 100 -8.38 -4.12 8.93
N THR A 101 -7.05 -4.11 8.88
CA THR A 101 -6.20 -4.43 10.02
C THR A 101 -6.35 -3.37 11.11
N PRO A 102 -6.67 -3.76 12.36
CA PRO A 102 -6.68 -2.82 13.48
C PRO A 102 -5.31 -2.14 13.65
N ASP A 103 -5.31 -0.89 14.06
CA ASP A 103 -4.08 -0.11 14.31
C ASP A 103 -3.15 -0.01 13.08
N TYR A 104 -3.74 0.00 11.89
CA TYR A 104 -2.98 0.06 10.63
C TYR A 104 -2.05 1.27 10.55
N ASP A 105 -2.53 2.44 10.97
CA ASP A 105 -1.76 3.68 11.03
C ASP A 105 -0.55 3.56 11.96
N GLU A 106 -0.73 2.98 13.15
CA GLU A 106 0.37 2.75 14.10
C GLU A 106 1.39 1.75 13.56
N ARG A 107 0.94 0.66 12.94
CA ARG A 107 1.82 -0.34 12.33
C ARG A 107 2.62 0.25 11.17
N THR A 108 1.97 1.04 10.33
CA THR A 108 2.63 1.71 9.21
C THR A 108 3.58 2.79 9.70
N THR A 109 3.21 3.55 10.72
CA THR A 109 4.08 4.54 11.36
C THR A 109 5.38 3.88 11.86
N ARG A 110 5.28 2.78 12.59
CA ARG A 110 6.46 2.04 13.05
C ARG A 110 7.33 1.56 11.89
N MET A 111 6.73 1.11 10.81
CA MET A 111 7.46 0.67 9.63
C MET A 111 8.18 1.81 8.92
N ILE A 112 7.54 2.98 8.79
CA ILE A 112 8.16 4.18 8.22
C ILE A 112 9.39 4.58 9.03
N LEU A 113 9.27 4.62 10.35
CA LEU A 113 10.39 4.97 11.23
C LEU A 113 11.54 3.96 11.13
N LYS A 114 11.22 2.67 11.04
CA LYS A 114 12.22 1.62 10.86
C LYS A 114 12.96 1.75 9.53
N VAL A 115 12.26 2.01 8.44
CA VAL A 115 12.88 2.21 7.11
C VAL A 115 13.79 3.42 7.12
N ARG A 116 13.36 4.55 7.72
CA ARG A 116 14.19 5.76 7.87
C ARG A 116 15.48 5.48 8.64
N GLU A 117 15.38 4.75 9.76
CA GLU A 117 16.57 4.35 10.54
C GLU A 117 17.55 3.50 9.70
N MET A 118 17.01 2.58 8.89
CA MET A 118 17.84 1.77 8.01
C MET A 118 18.52 2.61 6.92
N GLU A 119 17.82 3.56 6.34
CA GLU A 119 18.40 4.50 5.35
C GLU A 119 19.53 5.33 5.96
N GLU A 120 19.33 5.89 7.14
CA GLU A 120 20.36 6.65 7.86
C GLU A 120 21.61 5.81 8.11
N LYS A 121 21.46 4.56 8.55
CA LYS A 121 22.57 3.63 8.75
C LYS A 121 23.33 3.31 7.47
N LEU A 122 22.64 3.22 6.34
CA LEU A 122 23.28 3.00 5.04
C LEU A 122 24.06 4.23 4.58
N LEU A 123 23.51 5.43 4.77
CA LEU A 123 24.17 6.69 4.41
C LEU A 123 25.41 6.96 5.26
N THR A 124 25.41 6.59 6.54
CA THR A 124 26.57 6.78 7.44
C THR A 124 27.70 5.79 7.20
N LYS A 125 27.46 4.69 6.46
CA LYS A 125 28.49 3.69 6.08
C LYS A 125 29.24 4.06 4.79
N GLN A 126 28.80 5.07 4.10
CA GLN A 126 29.46 5.61 2.90
C GLN A 126 30.40 6.76 3.29
#